data_7c45365e365f3b92ea014e432e96e6dd
#
_entry.id   7c45365e365f3b92ea014e432e96e6dd
#
_cell.length_a   1.000
_cell.length_b   1.000
_cell.length_c   1.000
_cell.angle_alpha   90.00
_cell.angle_beta   90.00
_cell.angle_gamma   90.00
#
_symmetry.space_group_name_H-M   'P 1'
#
loop_
_entity.id
_entity.type
_entity.pdbx_description
1 polymer ?
#
loop_
_entity_poly.entity_id
_entity_poly.type
_entity_poly.pdbx_seq_one_letter_code
_entity_poly.pdbx_strand_id
1 'polypeptide(L)' 'MRVLFDNGTPRGVAAALSGHTVEEARARGWDTLNNGELLDAAEAAGFDVFVTTDRNIRHQQNLTHRKIAIVVLGKHVGS' A
#
# COMPACT_ATOMS: atom_id res chain seq x y z
N MET A 1 -7.47 0.14 12.13
CA MET A 1 -6.20 0.26 11.38
C MET A 1 -6.49 0.84 10.00
N ARG A 2 -5.71 1.80 9.58
CA ARG A 2 -5.91 2.41 8.26
C ARG A 2 -4.95 1.79 7.26
N VAL A 3 -5.52 1.26 6.19
CA VAL A 3 -4.78 0.51 5.17
C VAL A 3 -4.87 1.22 3.83
N LEU A 4 -3.72 1.46 3.21
CA LEU A 4 -3.66 2.06 1.88
C LEU A 4 -3.27 0.99 0.86
N PHE A 5 -4.05 0.89 -0.20
CA PHE A 5 -3.76 -0.02 -1.31
C PHE A 5 -3.11 0.73 -2.46
N ASP A 6 -2.04 0.16 -2.96
CA ASP A 6 -1.40 0.64 -4.18
C ASP A 6 -2.33 0.42 -5.38
N ASN A 7 -2.09 1.16 -6.45
CA ASN A 7 -2.96 1.18 -7.63
C ASN A 7 -3.13 -0.18 -8.29
N GLY A 8 -2.14 -1.04 -8.20
CA GLY A 8 -2.21 -2.37 -8.80
C GLY A 8 -2.80 -3.45 -7.91
N THR A 9 -3.24 -3.12 -6.72
CA THR A 9 -3.74 -4.11 -5.77
C THR A 9 -5.17 -4.54 -6.13
N PRO A 10 -5.45 -5.85 -6.18
CA PRO A 10 -6.79 -6.33 -6.50
C PRO A 10 -7.83 -5.89 -5.47
N ARG A 11 -8.99 -5.47 -5.96
CA ARG A 11 -10.06 -4.99 -5.09
C ARG A 11 -10.61 -6.03 -4.14
N GLY A 12 -10.55 -7.30 -4.53
CA GLY A 12 -11.04 -8.37 -3.68
C GLY A 12 -10.33 -8.46 -2.35
N VAL A 13 -9.10 -7.98 -2.28
CA VAL A 13 -8.34 -7.97 -1.03
C VAL A 13 -8.97 -7.01 -0.03
N ALA A 14 -9.53 -5.91 -0.49
CA ALA A 14 -10.18 -4.94 0.40
C ALA A 14 -11.36 -5.56 1.15
N ALA A 15 -12.12 -6.42 0.48
CA ALA A 15 -13.26 -7.08 1.11
C ALA A 15 -12.83 -8.02 2.24
N ALA A 16 -11.64 -8.58 2.15
CA ALA A 16 -11.11 -9.47 3.18
C ALA A 16 -10.66 -8.73 4.43
N LEU A 17 -10.54 -7.41 4.35
CA LEU A 17 -10.09 -6.58 5.47
C LEU A 17 -11.26 -5.84 6.13
N SER A 18 -12.41 -6.49 6.21
CA SER A 18 -13.57 -5.90 6.88
C SER A 18 -13.22 -5.55 8.33
N GLY A 19 -13.71 -4.41 8.79
CA GLY A 19 -13.36 -3.91 10.12
C GLY A 19 -12.19 -2.94 10.14
N HIS A 20 -11.50 -2.78 9.02
CA HIS A 20 -10.42 -1.81 8.87
C HIS A 20 -10.82 -0.73 7.86
N THR A 21 -10.24 0.45 8.00
CA THR A 21 -10.43 1.51 7.02
C THR A 21 -9.47 1.26 5.86
N VAL A 22 -10.01 0.99 4.67
CA VAL A 22 -9.21 0.68 3.49
C VAL A 22 -9.46 1.75 2.44
N GLU A 23 -8.38 2.32 1.89
CA GLU A 23 -8.47 3.29 0.82
C GLU A 23 -7.48 2.92 -0.28
N GLU A 24 -7.80 3.31 -1.50
CA GLU A 24 -6.90 3.12 -2.63
C GLU A 24 -6.15 4.42 -2.90
N ALA A 25 -4.87 4.30 -3.27
CA ALA A 25 -4.05 5.47 -3.59
C ALA A 25 -4.68 6.28 -4.71
N ARG A 26 -5.25 5.61 -5.71
CA ARG A 26 -5.95 6.23 -6.82
C ARG A 26 -7.08 7.15 -6.35
N ALA A 27 -7.82 6.72 -5.35
CA ALA A 27 -8.96 7.48 -4.85
C ALA A 27 -8.53 8.81 -4.22
N ARG A 28 -7.28 8.90 -3.80
CA ARG A 28 -6.72 10.12 -3.23
C ARG A 28 -5.97 10.97 -4.26
N GLY A 29 -5.97 10.57 -5.51
CA GLY A 29 -5.23 11.27 -6.55
C GLY A 29 -3.73 11.02 -6.51
N TRP A 30 -3.31 9.93 -5.87
CA TRP A 30 -1.90 9.59 -5.70
C TRP A 30 -1.39 8.60 -6.74
N ASP A 31 -2.16 8.37 -7.78
CA ASP A 31 -1.81 7.40 -8.84
C ASP A 31 -0.60 7.84 -9.68
N THR A 32 -0.23 9.12 -9.60
CA THR A 32 0.94 9.63 -10.32
C THR A 32 2.21 9.69 -9.45
N LEU A 33 2.10 9.40 -8.17
CA LEU A 33 3.25 9.46 -7.27
C LEU A 33 4.13 8.23 -7.44
N ASN A 34 5.45 8.42 -7.32
CA ASN A 34 6.35 7.28 -7.25
C ASN A 34 6.27 6.63 -5.87
N ASN A 35 6.93 5.49 -5.69
CA ASN A 35 6.82 4.74 -4.44
C ASN A 35 7.28 5.53 -3.21
N GLY A 36 8.36 6.28 -3.32
CA GLY A 36 8.85 7.09 -2.21
C GLY A 36 7.87 8.18 -1.81
N GLU A 37 7.35 8.90 -2.80
CA GLU A 37 6.37 9.95 -2.57
C GLU A 37 5.07 9.38 -2.01
N LEU A 38 4.66 8.22 -2.51
CA LEU A 38 3.45 7.57 -2.08
C LEU A 38 3.54 7.15 -0.61
N LEU A 39 4.67 6.58 -0.21
CA LEU A 39 4.89 6.20 1.18
C LEU A 39 4.94 7.41 2.10
N ASP A 40 5.57 8.50 1.66
CA ASP A 40 5.60 9.75 2.44
C ASP A 40 4.18 10.29 2.63
N ALA A 41 3.39 10.30 1.57
CA ALA A 41 2.01 10.78 1.64
C ALA A 41 1.16 9.90 2.55
N ALA A 42 1.35 8.58 2.47
CA ALA A 42 0.61 7.64 3.30
C ALA A 42 0.92 7.84 4.78
N GLU A 43 2.19 8.01 5.12
CA GLU A 43 2.58 8.26 6.51
C GLU A 43 2.01 9.58 7.02
N ALA A 44 2.08 10.62 6.20
CA ALA A 44 1.56 11.94 6.57
C ALA A 44 0.05 11.92 6.75
N ALA A 45 -0.65 11.06 6.01
CA ALA A 45 -2.11 10.93 6.13
C ALA A 45 -2.53 10.01 7.26
N GLY A 46 -1.59 9.38 7.96
CA GLY A 46 -1.90 8.54 9.11
C GLY A 46 -2.24 7.09 8.78
N PHE A 47 -1.84 6.60 7.63
CA PHE A 47 -2.01 5.18 7.31
C PHE A 47 -1.03 4.33 8.10
N ASP A 48 -1.50 3.16 8.52
CA ASP A 48 -0.71 2.23 9.31
C ASP A 48 -0.04 1.16 8.45
N VAL A 49 -0.68 0.81 7.34
CA VAL A 49 -0.24 -0.27 6.46
C VAL A 49 -0.36 0.15 5.00
N PHE A 50 0.64 -0.18 4.21
CA PHE A 50 0.62 0.00 2.75
C PHE A 50 0.69 -1.38 2.11
N VAL A 51 -0.28 -1.70 1.25
CA VAL A 51 -0.37 -2.98 0.57
C VAL A 51 -0.10 -2.78 -0.91
N THR A 52 0.86 -3.51 -1.45
CA THR A 52 1.27 -3.40 -2.84
C THR A 52 1.58 -4.77 -3.43
N THR A 53 1.54 -4.88 -4.74
CA THR A 53 2.01 -6.06 -5.45
C THR A 53 3.40 -5.85 -6.03
N ASP A 54 3.98 -4.67 -5.85
CA ASP A 54 5.32 -4.35 -6.36
C ASP A 54 6.39 -4.95 -5.46
N ARG A 55 7.03 -6.01 -5.94
CA ARG A 55 8.08 -6.70 -5.20
C ARG A 55 9.37 -5.88 -5.09
N ASN A 56 9.55 -4.91 -5.96
CA ASN A 56 10.77 -4.11 -5.99
C ASN A 56 10.77 -3.00 -4.95
N ILE A 57 9.65 -2.75 -4.29
CA ILE A 57 9.55 -1.63 -3.35
C ILE A 57 10.61 -1.71 -2.24
N ARG A 58 10.94 -2.94 -1.80
CA ARG A 58 11.93 -3.15 -0.75
C ARG A 58 13.34 -2.82 -1.20
N HIS A 59 13.59 -2.91 -2.50
CA HIS A 59 14.89 -2.60 -3.08
C HIS A 59 15.01 -1.13 -3.44
N GLN A 60 13.91 -0.49 -3.75
CA GLN A 60 13.88 0.91 -4.16
C GLN A 60 13.85 1.88 -2.99
N GLN A 61 13.35 1.43 -1.84
CA GLN A 61 13.13 2.30 -0.71
C GLN A 61 13.81 1.74 0.54
N ASN A 62 14.37 2.64 1.33
CA ASN A 62 14.87 2.25 2.65
C ASN A 62 13.69 2.21 3.62
N LEU A 63 13.21 1.02 3.90
CA LEU A 63 12.03 0.83 4.74
C LEU A 63 12.36 0.81 6.24
N THR A 64 13.63 0.84 6.59
CA THR A 64 14.08 0.69 7.98
C THR A 64 13.53 1.78 8.89
N HIS A 65 13.41 2.99 8.38
CA HIS A 65 12.96 4.15 9.15
C HIS A 65 11.50 4.52 8.92
N ARG A 66 10.77 3.69 8.19
CA ARG A 66 9.36 3.96 7.93
C ARG A 66 8.50 3.49 9.08
N LYS A 67 7.57 4.34 9.48
CA LYS A 67 6.59 3.99 10.51
C LYS A 67 5.49 3.10 9.97
N ILE A 68 5.19 3.24 8.69
CA ILE A 68 4.15 2.47 8.04
C ILE A 68 4.65 1.06 7.74
N ALA A 69 3.80 0.06 7.96
CA ALA A 69 4.12 -1.31 7.62
C ALA A 69 3.87 -1.55 6.14
N ILE A 70 4.76 -2.29 5.49
CA ILE A 70 4.65 -2.58 4.07
C ILE A 70 4.31 -4.07 3.90
N VAL A 71 3.22 -4.34 3.18
CA VAL A 71 2.81 -5.69 2.84
C VAL A 71 2.89 -5.86 1.33
N VAL A 72 3.71 -6.80 0.89
CA VAL A 72 3.86 -7.10 -0.53
C VAL A 72 3.11 -8.39 -0.82
N LEU A 73 2.06 -8.29 -1.63
CA LEU A 73 1.26 -9.46 -2.00
C LEU A 73 1.97 -10.26 -3.08
N GLY A 74 1.85 -11.60 -2.99
CA GLY A 74 2.39 -12.45 -4.02
C GLY A 74 1.62 -12.29 -5.32
N LYS A 75 2.33 -12.39 -6.44
CA LYS A 75 1.72 -12.35 -7.75
C LYS A 75 0.87 -13.55 -8.02
N HIS A 76 1.29 -14.64 -7.50
CA HIS A 76 0.67 -15.89 -7.76
C HIS A 76 -0.43 -16.11 -6.76
N VAL A 77 -1.61 -15.88 -7.20
CA VAL A 77 -2.72 -15.98 -6.30
C VAL A 77 -3.51 -17.21 -6.53
N GLY A 78 -3.30 -18.13 -5.68
CA GLY A 78 -4.20 -19.23 -5.58
C GLY A 78 -4.35 -20.02 -6.81
N SER A 79 -3.41 -19.91 -7.55
CA SER A 79 -3.52 -20.79 -8.66
C SER A 79 -3.43 -22.10 -8.14
#